data_e21366e6d417e84287c3b87843dcfa6f
#
_entry.id   e21366e6d417e84287c3b87843dcfa6f
#
_cell.length_a   1.000
_cell.length_b   1.000
_cell.length_c   1.000
_cell.angle_alpha   90.00
_cell.angle_beta   90.00
_cell.angle_gamma   90.00
#
_symmetry.space_group_name_H-M   'P 1'
#
loop_
_entity.id
_entity.type
_entity.pdbx_description
1 polymer ?
#
loop_
_entity_poly.entity_id
_entity_poly.type
_entity_poly.pdbx_seq_one_letter_code
_entity_poly.pdbx_strand_id
1 'polypeptide(L)'
;MFHIYHSYVAKEYIKATEAYLTALKTASPNQAPILQIYNNLALCYESQEFYLPAIKTYKESYATAEKMQDKYGILHATRGLGNVYAIQDEEEKALSYYQKALSIAQSIKDSLWENAIFCDIAKVYDDQGLYIEAKKQIDLALRYAPSNINLSPTYFWKGSILYNLEETDSAIHYLSRASTKANIYTKASIYQTLYEINKENKNYEQAILYNDTALTCYDSIQKIIHHTEINNLIKKHSIYI
;
A
#
# COMPACT_ATOMS: atom_id res chain seq x y z
N MET A 1 -6.23 -17.86 -10.74
CA MET A 1 -6.96 -17.20 -9.64
C MET A 1 -6.58 -15.72 -9.53
N PHE A 2 -5.30 -15.34 -9.54
CA PHE A 2 -4.81 -13.95 -9.55
C PHE A 2 -5.36 -13.09 -10.70
N HIS A 3 -5.53 -13.64 -11.91
CA HIS A 3 -6.01 -12.90 -13.08
C HIS A 3 -7.42 -12.28 -12.93
N ILE A 4 -8.34 -12.94 -12.23
CA ILE A 4 -9.71 -12.41 -12.08
C ILE A 4 -9.73 -11.24 -11.12
N TYR A 5 -8.94 -11.30 -10.03
CA TYR A 5 -8.79 -10.20 -9.08
C TYR A 5 -8.18 -8.97 -9.74
N HIS A 6 -7.08 -9.14 -10.47
CA HIS A 6 -6.44 -8.03 -11.22
C HIS A 6 -7.40 -7.39 -12.23
N SER A 7 -8.17 -8.18 -12.97
CA SER A 7 -9.15 -7.68 -13.94
C SER A 7 -10.26 -6.85 -13.28
N TYR A 8 -10.74 -7.28 -12.09
CA TYR A 8 -11.79 -6.57 -11.37
C TYR A 8 -11.25 -5.25 -10.80
N VAL A 9 -10.14 -5.29 -10.10
CA VAL A 9 -9.50 -4.11 -9.51
C VAL A 9 -9.15 -3.09 -10.60
N ALA A 10 -8.65 -3.54 -11.75
CA ALA A 10 -8.37 -2.67 -12.89
C ALA A 10 -9.63 -1.93 -13.41
N LYS A 11 -10.77 -2.62 -13.51
CA LYS A 11 -12.04 -1.97 -13.94
C LYS A 11 -12.48 -0.86 -12.99
N GLU A 12 -12.37 -1.06 -11.69
CA GLU A 12 -12.73 -0.03 -10.71
C GLU A 12 -11.77 1.18 -10.77
N TYR A 13 -10.47 0.94 -10.98
CA TYR A 13 -9.52 2.03 -11.19
C TYR A 13 -9.75 2.80 -12.49
N ILE A 14 -10.18 2.16 -13.58
CA ILE A 14 -10.55 2.85 -14.83
C ILE A 14 -11.70 3.81 -14.57
N LYS A 15 -12.79 3.35 -13.92
CA LYS A 15 -13.95 4.21 -13.57
C LYS A 15 -13.54 5.37 -12.65
N ALA A 16 -12.70 5.09 -11.66
CA ALA A 16 -12.18 6.13 -10.75
C ALA A 16 -11.33 7.16 -11.51
N THR A 17 -10.49 6.72 -12.44
CA THR A 17 -9.70 7.60 -13.32
C THR A 17 -10.60 8.55 -14.13
N GLU A 18 -11.64 8.03 -14.79
CA GLU A 18 -12.60 8.84 -15.54
C GLU A 18 -13.31 9.86 -14.66
N ALA A 19 -13.73 9.46 -13.45
CA ALA A 19 -14.37 10.34 -12.49
C ALA A 19 -13.41 11.46 -12.02
N TYR A 20 -12.17 11.14 -11.68
CA TYR A 20 -11.18 12.15 -11.28
C TYR A 20 -10.78 13.07 -12.43
N LEU A 21 -10.64 12.58 -13.66
CA LEU A 21 -10.40 13.40 -14.84
C LEU A 21 -11.56 14.38 -15.10
N THR A 22 -12.80 13.93 -14.87
CA THR A 22 -13.99 14.78 -14.98
C THR A 22 -14.01 15.84 -13.88
N ALA A 23 -13.72 15.44 -12.63
CA ALA A 23 -13.64 16.35 -11.50
C ALA A 23 -12.55 17.42 -11.71
N LEU A 24 -11.41 17.03 -12.27
CA LEU A 24 -10.29 17.93 -12.53
C LEU A 24 -10.65 19.05 -13.53
N LYS A 25 -11.53 18.77 -14.51
CA LYS A 25 -12.02 19.78 -15.49
C LYS A 25 -12.87 20.87 -14.84
N THR A 26 -13.52 20.58 -13.73
CA THR A 26 -14.43 21.49 -13.03
C THR A 26 -13.86 22.04 -11.73
N ALA A 27 -12.76 21.50 -11.25
CA ALA A 27 -12.14 21.89 -10.00
C ALA A 27 -11.46 23.26 -10.11
N SER A 28 -11.62 24.08 -9.08
CA SER A 28 -10.92 25.35 -8.98
C SER A 28 -9.45 25.12 -8.60
N PRO A 29 -8.48 25.71 -9.33
CA PRO A 29 -7.05 25.43 -9.17
C PRO A 29 -6.46 25.72 -7.77
N ASN A 30 -7.12 26.56 -6.99
CA ASN A 30 -6.62 27.04 -5.69
C ASN A 30 -7.47 26.54 -4.50
N GLN A 31 -8.24 25.48 -4.67
CA GLN A 31 -9.04 24.92 -3.59
C GLN A 31 -8.49 23.56 -3.14
N ALA A 32 -8.49 23.31 -1.82
CA ALA A 32 -7.97 22.08 -1.23
C ALA A 32 -8.40 20.76 -1.91
N PRO A 33 -9.65 20.61 -2.41
CA PRO A 33 -10.06 19.39 -3.11
C PRO A 33 -9.20 19.01 -4.34
N ILE A 34 -8.53 19.99 -4.98
CA ILE A 34 -7.73 19.70 -6.19
C ILE A 34 -6.53 18.82 -5.89
N LEU A 35 -5.88 18.98 -4.73
CA LEU A 35 -4.75 18.15 -4.32
C LEU A 35 -5.18 16.70 -4.10
N GLN A 36 -6.36 16.52 -3.49
CA GLN A 36 -6.93 15.19 -3.29
C GLN A 36 -7.29 14.52 -4.62
N ILE A 37 -7.82 15.30 -5.58
CA ILE A 37 -8.12 14.80 -6.93
C ILE A 37 -6.84 14.37 -7.63
N TYR A 38 -5.78 15.19 -7.63
CA TYR A 38 -4.49 14.82 -8.23
C TYR A 38 -3.90 13.56 -7.59
N ASN A 39 -3.85 13.51 -6.26
CA ASN A 39 -3.25 12.38 -5.54
C ASN A 39 -4.01 11.07 -5.81
N ASN A 40 -5.34 11.11 -5.79
CA ASN A 40 -6.15 9.93 -6.08
C ASN A 40 -6.07 9.52 -7.57
N LEU A 41 -6.01 10.48 -8.48
CA LEU A 41 -5.82 10.22 -9.91
C LEU A 41 -4.45 9.56 -10.16
N ALA A 42 -3.39 10.09 -9.53
CA ALA A 42 -2.05 9.52 -9.65
C ALA A 42 -2.00 8.07 -9.09
N LEU A 43 -2.65 7.83 -7.95
CA LEU A 43 -2.80 6.49 -7.39
C LEU A 43 -3.57 5.53 -8.32
N CYS A 44 -4.61 6.03 -8.99
CA CYS A 44 -5.33 5.24 -10.01
C CYS A 44 -4.43 4.89 -11.20
N TYR A 45 -3.60 5.80 -11.67
CA TYR A 45 -2.63 5.53 -12.73
C TYR A 45 -1.55 4.54 -12.28
N GLU A 46 -1.01 4.71 -11.07
CA GLU A 46 -0.04 3.78 -10.45
C GLU A 46 -0.62 2.35 -10.38
N SER A 47 -1.85 2.22 -9.88
CA SER A 47 -2.54 0.92 -9.77
C SER A 47 -2.88 0.27 -11.12
N GLN A 48 -2.88 1.04 -12.21
CA GLN A 48 -3.05 0.57 -13.58
C GLN A 48 -1.71 0.41 -14.32
N GLU A 49 -0.58 0.55 -13.62
CA GLU A 49 0.79 0.49 -14.17
C GLU A 49 1.09 1.59 -15.20
N PHE A 50 0.29 2.67 -15.21
CA PHE A 50 0.53 3.85 -16.03
C PHE A 50 1.50 4.81 -15.32
N TYR A 51 2.75 4.40 -15.17
CA TYR A 51 3.75 5.09 -14.34
C TYR A 51 4.09 6.50 -14.83
N LEU A 52 4.22 6.74 -16.13
CA LEU A 52 4.47 8.08 -16.66
C LEU A 52 3.33 9.07 -16.37
N PRO A 53 2.06 8.73 -16.62
CA PRO A 53 0.92 9.52 -16.16
C PRO A 53 0.89 9.73 -14.64
N ALA A 54 1.19 8.71 -13.83
CA ALA A 54 1.24 8.83 -12.38
C ALA A 54 2.30 9.85 -11.93
N ILE A 55 3.53 9.72 -12.42
CA ILE A 55 4.63 10.66 -12.13
C ILE A 55 4.24 12.09 -12.52
N LYS A 56 3.66 12.28 -13.71
CA LYS A 56 3.22 13.62 -14.16
C LYS A 56 2.18 14.20 -13.20
N THR A 57 1.18 13.41 -12.82
CA THR A 57 0.09 13.85 -11.97
C THR A 57 0.56 14.14 -10.53
N TYR A 58 1.48 13.33 -9.97
CA TYR A 58 2.10 13.64 -8.68
C TYR A 58 2.95 14.93 -8.74
N LYS A 59 3.66 15.19 -9.84
CA LYS A 59 4.40 16.46 -10.02
C LYS A 59 3.46 17.66 -10.11
N GLU A 60 2.31 17.54 -10.77
CA GLU A 60 1.27 18.57 -10.80
C GLU A 60 0.66 18.81 -9.42
N SER A 61 0.40 17.73 -8.65
CA SER A 61 -0.02 17.83 -7.25
C SER A 61 1.02 18.56 -6.40
N TYR A 62 2.30 18.18 -6.51
CA TYR A 62 3.40 18.80 -5.80
C TYR A 62 3.49 20.31 -6.09
N ALA A 63 3.53 20.69 -7.37
CA ALA A 63 3.63 22.11 -7.76
C ALA A 63 2.41 22.94 -7.32
N THR A 64 1.22 22.34 -7.29
CA THR A 64 0.00 22.98 -6.79
C THR A 64 0.07 23.15 -5.28
N ALA A 65 0.50 22.12 -4.56
CA ALA A 65 0.66 22.17 -3.11
C ALA A 65 1.73 23.18 -2.66
N GLU A 66 2.82 23.32 -3.42
CA GLU A 66 3.83 24.37 -3.17
C GLU A 66 3.23 25.78 -3.29
N LYS A 67 2.46 26.07 -4.35
CA LYS A 67 1.77 27.34 -4.52
C LYS A 67 0.78 27.63 -3.39
N MET A 68 0.12 26.59 -2.88
CA MET A 68 -0.82 26.69 -1.76
C MET A 68 -0.13 26.69 -0.40
N GLN A 69 1.18 26.45 -0.34
CA GLN A 69 1.96 26.26 0.89
C GLN A 69 1.40 25.12 1.77
N ASP A 70 0.78 24.12 1.14
CA ASP A 70 0.21 22.95 1.80
C ASP A 70 1.28 21.86 1.99
N LYS A 71 1.84 21.79 3.20
CA LYS A 71 2.86 20.79 3.55
C LYS A 71 2.35 19.35 3.45
N TYR A 72 1.07 19.10 3.74
CA TYR A 72 0.49 17.75 3.59
C TYR A 72 0.35 17.37 2.12
N GLY A 73 -0.07 18.29 1.26
CA GLY A 73 -0.10 18.07 -0.18
C GLY A 73 1.28 17.76 -0.75
N ILE A 74 2.30 18.56 -0.35
CA ILE A 74 3.70 18.34 -0.74
C ILE A 74 4.18 16.95 -0.28
N LEU A 75 3.94 16.61 1.00
CA LEU A 75 4.30 15.31 1.58
C LEU A 75 3.69 14.15 0.80
N HIS A 76 2.38 14.22 0.55
CA HIS A 76 1.64 13.16 -0.14
C HIS A 76 2.17 12.94 -1.57
N ALA A 77 2.34 14.02 -2.33
CA ALA A 77 2.86 13.96 -3.70
C ALA A 77 4.31 13.45 -3.74
N THR A 78 5.15 13.89 -2.79
CA THR A 78 6.54 13.47 -2.69
C THR A 78 6.66 11.98 -2.38
N ARG A 79 5.88 11.46 -1.41
CA ARG A 79 5.83 10.03 -1.11
C ARG A 79 5.31 9.22 -2.30
N GLY A 80 4.26 9.72 -2.98
CA GLY A 80 3.70 9.07 -4.18
C GLY A 80 4.73 8.96 -5.31
N LEU A 81 5.57 9.97 -5.53
CA LEU A 81 6.70 9.87 -6.47
C LEU A 81 7.68 8.79 -6.03
N GLY A 82 8.00 8.69 -4.74
CA GLY A 82 8.83 7.61 -4.19
C GLY A 82 8.24 6.24 -4.49
N ASN A 83 6.95 6.05 -4.28
CA ASN A 83 6.27 4.78 -4.56
C ASN A 83 6.39 4.38 -6.03
N VAL A 84 6.11 5.30 -6.97
CA VAL A 84 6.18 4.99 -8.40
C VAL A 84 7.60 4.63 -8.82
N TYR A 85 8.62 5.32 -8.30
CA TYR A 85 10.01 4.98 -8.60
C TYR A 85 10.43 3.64 -7.98
N ALA A 86 9.94 3.31 -6.78
CA ALA A 86 10.19 2.00 -6.16
C ALA A 86 9.60 0.85 -6.98
N ILE A 87 8.37 1.02 -7.52
CA ILE A 87 7.74 0.01 -8.39
C ILE A 87 8.49 -0.16 -9.72
N GLN A 88 9.20 0.87 -10.18
CA GLN A 88 10.00 0.83 -11.41
C GLN A 88 11.44 0.35 -11.18
N ASP A 89 11.77 -0.16 -10.02
CA ASP A 89 13.11 -0.58 -9.61
C ASP A 89 14.15 0.55 -9.75
N GLU A 90 13.70 1.82 -9.56
CA GLU A 90 14.57 3.00 -9.51
C GLU A 90 14.83 3.41 -8.04
N GLU A 91 15.46 2.53 -7.29
CA GLU A 91 15.59 2.56 -5.83
C GLU A 91 16.25 3.83 -5.30
N GLU A 92 17.32 4.31 -5.95
CA GLU A 92 18.01 5.53 -5.54
C GLU A 92 17.08 6.75 -5.59
N LYS A 93 16.24 6.82 -6.64
CA LYS A 93 15.24 7.89 -6.77
C LYS A 93 14.15 7.71 -5.72
N ALA A 94 13.66 6.49 -5.53
CA ALA A 94 12.65 6.19 -4.53
C ALA A 94 13.11 6.62 -3.13
N LEU A 95 14.31 6.18 -2.71
CA LEU A 95 14.89 6.56 -1.42
C LEU A 95 15.08 8.07 -1.28
N SER A 96 15.51 8.76 -2.35
CA SER A 96 15.64 10.23 -2.34
C SER A 96 14.30 10.93 -2.10
N TYR A 97 13.22 10.48 -2.75
CA TYR A 97 11.88 11.02 -2.53
C TYR A 97 11.34 10.68 -1.15
N TYR A 98 11.53 9.46 -0.65
CA TYR A 98 11.12 9.10 0.71
C TYR A 98 11.87 9.89 1.78
N GLN A 99 13.18 10.16 1.59
CA GLN A 99 13.94 11.00 2.51
C GLN A 99 13.41 12.44 2.55
N LYS A 100 13.02 13.01 1.39
CA LYS A 100 12.35 14.32 1.34
C LYS A 100 11.00 14.29 2.06
N ALA A 101 10.19 13.26 1.79
CA ALA A 101 8.90 13.09 2.45
C ALA A 101 9.05 12.94 3.98
N LEU A 102 10.04 12.16 4.44
CA LEU A 102 10.33 11.99 5.86
C LEU A 102 10.72 13.33 6.53
N SER A 103 11.55 14.12 5.87
CA SER A 103 11.94 15.45 6.36
C SER A 103 10.72 16.38 6.53
N ILE A 104 9.76 16.31 5.60
CA ILE A 104 8.52 17.08 5.70
C ILE A 104 7.67 16.55 6.86
N ALA A 105 7.46 15.23 6.98
CA ALA A 105 6.70 14.61 8.06
C ALA A 105 7.25 15.01 9.43
N GLN A 106 8.58 14.99 9.61
CA GLN A 106 9.26 15.44 10.81
C GLN A 106 9.04 16.95 11.08
N SER A 107 9.07 17.78 10.02
CA SER A 107 8.86 19.23 10.16
C SER A 107 7.44 19.57 10.65
N ILE A 108 6.45 18.77 10.30
CA ILE A 108 5.06 18.92 10.75
C ILE A 108 4.73 18.09 11.99
N LYS A 109 5.70 17.30 12.48
CA LYS A 109 5.58 16.41 13.65
C LYS A 109 4.45 15.38 13.51
N ASP A 110 4.32 14.80 12.32
CA ASP A 110 3.29 13.79 12.04
C ASP A 110 3.91 12.38 12.06
N SER A 111 3.85 11.75 13.21
CA SER A 111 4.40 10.42 13.44
C SER A 111 3.67 9.30 12.67
N LEU A 112 2.43 9.53 12.21
CA LEU A 112 1.72 8.59 11.35
C LEU A 112 2.40 8.51 9.97
N TRP A 113 2.73 9.67 9.40
CA TRP A 113 3.48 9.74 8.14
C TRP A 113 4.91 9.25 8.30
N GLU A 114 5.58 9.55 9.41
CA GLU A 114 6.92 9.01 9.68
C GLU A 114 6.90 7.48 9.69
N ASN A 115 5.94 6.86 10.41
CA ASN A 115 5.76 5.41 10.41
C ASN A 115 5.56 4.84 9.00
N ALA A 116 4.67 5.44 8.20
CA ALA A 116 4.39 4.97 6.84
C ALA A 116 5.63 5.06 5.93
N ILE A 117 6.37 6.17 5.99
CA ILE A 117 7.55 6.37 5.15
C ILE A 117 8.71 5.44 5.56
N PHE A 118 8.92 5.20 6.86
CA PHE A 118 9.90 4.20 7.30
C PHE A 118 9.55 2.79 6.81
N CYS A 119 8.26 2.43 6.75
CA CYS A 119 7.83 1.17 6.13
C CYS A 119 8.13 1.13 4.63
N ASP A 120 7.91 2.23 3.90
CA ASP A 120 8.22 2.30 2.46
C ASP A 120 9.73 2.15 2.21
N ILE A 121 10.57 2.83 3.00
CA ILE A 121 12.03 2.70 2.93
C ILE A 121 12.48 1.27 3.28
N ALA A 122 11.88 0.68 4.31
CA ALA A 122 12.18 -0.71 4.69
C ALA A 122 11.86 -1.68 3.57
N LYS A 123 10.75 -1.47 2.85
CA LYS A 123 10.37 -2.28 1.70
C LYS A 123 11.42 -2.18 0.58
N VAL A 124 11.89 -0.98 0.24
CA VAL A 124 12.93 -0.82 -0.80
C VAL A 124 14.20 -1.58 -0.43
N TYR A 125 14.63 -1.53 0.82
CA TYR A 125 15.80 -2.31 1.28
C TYR A 125 15.54 -3.82 1.28
N ASP A 126 14.31 -4.25 1.62
CA ASP A 126 13.93 -5.67 1.57
C ASP A 126 13.95 -6.20 0.12
N ASP A 127 13.38 -5.45 -0.82
CA ASP A 127 13.36 -5.77 -2.24
C ASP A 127 14.81 -5.86 -2.83
N GLN A 128 15.77 -5.09 -2.29
CA GLN A 128 17.19 -5.15 -2.62
C GLN A 128 17.96 -6.30 -1.93
N GLY A 129 17.32 -7.07 -1.05
CA GLY A 129 17.98 -8.07 -0.21
C GLY A 129 18.84 -7.49 0.92
N LEU A 130 18.74 -6.20 1.19
CA LEU A 130 19.44 -5.50 2.27
C LEU A 130 18.64 -5.61 3.59
N TYR A 131 18.41 -6.84 4.03
CA TYR A 131 17.49 -7.16 5.12
C TYR A 131 17.88 -6.54 6.48
N ILE A 132 19.16 -6.31 6.74
CA ILE A 132 19.62 -5.65 7.97
C ILE A 132 19.22 -4.18 7.96
N GLU A 133 19.38 -3.50 6.84
CA GLU A 133 18.96 -2.12 6.63
C GLU A 133 17.43 -2.00 6.69
N ALA A 134 16.73 -2.91 6.04
CA ALA A 134 15.27 -3.02 6.11
C ALA A 134 14.78 -3.17 7.57
N LYS A 135 15.42 -4.05 8.35
CA LYS A 135 15.12 -4.25 9.78
C LYS A 135 15.30 -2.97 10.58
N LYS A 136 16.36 -2.20 10.33
CA LYS A 136 16.58 -0.91 11.01
C LYS A 136 15.44 0.07 10.73
N GLN A 137 14.99 0.16 9.46
CA GLN A 137 13.92 1.09 9.09
C GLN A 137 12.57 0.67 9.68
N ILE A 138 12.23 -0.61 9.64
CA ILE A 138 10.97 -1.08 10.21
C ILE A 138 10.95 -0.96 11.73
N ASP A 139 12.10 -1.03 12.41
CA ASP A 139 12.23 -0.75 13.83
C ASP A 139 11.99 0.72 14.15
N LEU A 140 12.46 1.64 13.30
CA LEU A 140 12.13 3.06 13.41
C LEU A 140 10.63 3.30 13.19
N ALA A 141 10.01 2.65 12.19
CA ALA A 141 8.57 2.71 11.98
C ALA A 141 7.81 2.34 13.25
N LEU A 142 8.18 1.24 13.91
CA LEU A 142 7.53 0.81 15.16
C LEU A 142 7.80 1.76 16.33
N ARG A 143 9.00 2.34 16.40
CA ARG A 143 9.39 3.28 17.47
C ARG A 143 8.60 4.59 17.42
N TYR A 144 8.37 5.12 16.21
CA TYR A 144 7.66 6.38 16.01
C TYR A 144 6.17 6.21 15.80
N ALA A 145 5.68 4.97 15.78
CA ALA A 145 4.27 4.70 15.57
C ALA A 145 3.39 5.30 16.67
N PRO A 146 2.33 6.05 16.33
CA PRO A 146 1.34 6.48 17.30
C PRO A 146 0.64 5.30 17.97
N SER A 147 0.33 5.41 19.26
CA SER A 147 -0.26 4.32 20.05
C SER A 147 -1.67 3.90 19.61
N ASN A 148 -2.37 4.76 18.86
CA ASN A 148 -3.76 4.59 18.46
C ASN A 148 -3.96 4.11 17.01
N ILE A 149 -2.88 3.79 16.28
CA ILE A 149 -2.98 3.32 14.89
C ILE A 149 -3.04 1.79 14.80
N ASN A 150 -3.55 1.33 13.66
CA ASN A 150 -3.45 -0.07 13.31
C ASN A 150 -2.05 -0.39 12.76
N LEU A 151 -1.25 -1.10 13.56
CA LEU A 151 0.11 -1.50 13.21
C LEU A 151 0.18 -2.81 12.39
N SER A 152 -0.95 -3.37 11.97
CA SER A 152 -0.97 -4.61 11.21
C SER A 152 -0.08 -4.57 9.96
N PRO A 153 -0.08 -3.52 9.13
CA PRO A 153 0.84 -3.42 7.99
C PRO A 153 2.31 -3.40 8.41
N THR A 154 2.65 -2.63 9.45
CA THR A 154 4.04 -2.53 9.96
C THR A 154 4.52 -3.87 10.52
N TYR A 155 3.67 -4.59 11.28
CA TYR A 155 3.98 -5.93 11.77
C TYR A 155 4.13 -6.95 10.64
N PHE A 156 3.33 -6.85 9.58
CA PHE A 156 3.46 -7.70 8.41
C PHE A 156 4.85 -7.55 7.76
N TRP A 157 5.25 -6.33 7.45
CA TRP A 157 6.59 -6.07 6.89
C TRP A 157 7.70 -6.48 7.84
N LYS A 158 7.56 -6.21 9.14
CA LYS A 158 8.52 -6.68 10.14
C LYS A 158 8.67 -8.19 10.13
N GLY A 159 7.55 -8.92 10.07
CA GLY A 159 7.57 -10.38 10.00
C GLY A 159 8.20 -10.91 8.72
N SER A 160 7.92 -10.29 7.56
CA SER A 160 8.51 -10.66 6.27
C SER A 160 10.04 -10.44 6.27
N ILE A 161 10.50 -9.29 6.73
CA ILE A 161 11.93 -8.96 6.84
C ILE A 161 12.65 -9.95 7.79
N LEU A 162 12.03 -10.28 8.92
CA LEU A 162 12.61 -11.25 9.87
C LEU A 162 12.68 -12.67 9.29
N TYR A 163 11.71 -13.04 8.47
CA TYR A 163 11.75 -14.31 7.73
C TYR A 163 12.94 -14.34 6.75
N ASN A 164 13.16 -13.27 5.99
CA ASN A 164 14.30 -13.14 5.08
C ASN A 164 15.66 -13.12 5.82
N LEU A 165 15.67 -12.75 7.11
CA LEU A 165 16.84 -12.84 8.00
C LEU A 165 16.99 -14.19 8.70
N GLU A 166 16.14 -15.18 8.38
CA GLU A 166 16.08 -16.50 9.02
C GLU A 166 15.73 -16.43 10.53
N GLU A 167 15.23 -15.31 11.03
CA GLU A 167 14.74 -15.13 12.40
C GLU A 167 13.28 -15.67 12.52
N THR A 168 13.10 -16.95 12.24
CA THR A 168 11.81 -17.60 12.01
C THR A 168 10.80 -17.43 13.16
N ASP A 169 11.21 -17.62 14.42
CA ASP A 169 10.30 -17.50 15.57
C ASP A 169 9.79 -16.05 15.72
N SER A 170 10.68 -15.10 15.51
CA SER A 170 10.33 -13.68 15.53
C SER A 170 9.40 -13.33 14.37
N ALA A 171 9.65 -13.88 13.18
CA ALA A 171 8.80 -13.70 12.00
C ALA A 171 7.36 -14.19 12.27
N ILE A 172 7.20 -15.41 12.77
CA ILE A 172 5.90 -15.98 13.14
C ILE A 172 5.20 -15.10 14.18
N HIS A 173 5.92 -14.61 15.19
CA HIS A 173 5.37 -13.74 16.22
C HIS A 173 4.77 -12.46 15.60
N TYR A 174 5.53 -11.74 14.76
CA TYR A 174 5.05 -10.49 14.15
C TYR A 174 3.95 -10.71 13.11
N LEU A 175 4.03 -11.77 12.30
CA LEU A 175 2.96 -12.14 11.35
C LEU A 175 1.65 -12.49 12.09
N SER A 176 1.74 -13.22 13.20
CA SER A 176 0.56 -13.53 14.02
C SER A 176 -0.06 -12.26 14.61
N ARG A 177 0.75 -11.30 15.09
CA ARG A 177 0.25 -9.99 15.54
C ARG A 177 -0.39 -9.20 14.40
N ALA A 178 0.21 -9.23 13.20
CA ALA A 178 -0.34 -8.58 12.03
C ALA A 178 -1.73 -9.10 11.68
N SER A 179 -1.97 -10.40 11.76
CA SER A 179 -3.24 -11.03 11.38
C SER A 179 -4.44 -10.57 12.21
N THR A 180 -4.23 -10.09 13.43
CA THR A 180 -5.32 -9.75 14.37
C THR A 180 -6.19 -8.58 13.89
N LYS A 181 -5.60 -7.59 13.21
CA LYS A 181 -6.30 -6.38 12.73
C LYS A 181 -6.13 -6.15 11.22
N ALA A 182 -5.58 -7.13 10.51
CA ALA A 182 -5.43 -7.05 9.06
C ALA A 182 -6.78 -7.13 8.34
N ASN A 183 -6.90 -6.44 7.21
CA ASN A 183 -7.99 -6.67 6.29
C ASN A 183 -7.87 -8.06 5.64
N ILE A 184 -8.93 -8.51 4.96
CA ILE A 184 -8.99 -9.86 4.41
C ILE A 184 -7.87 -10.16 3.39
N TYR A 185 -7.45 -9.17 2.60
CA TYR A 185 -6.38 -9.32 1.61
C TYR A 185 -5.03 -9.51 2.29
N THR A 186 -4.71 -8.65 3.26
CA THR A 186 -3.48 -8.77 4.05
C THR A 186 -3.48 -10.06 4.88
N LYS A 187 -4.64 -10.49 5.42
CA LYS A 187 -4.75 -11.77 6.12
C LYS A 187 -4.39 -12.94 5.21
N ALA A 188 -4.90 -12.97 3.98
CA ALA A 188 -4.57 -14.01 3.02
C ALA A 188 -3.05 -14.11 2.80
N SER A 189 -2.37 -12.97 2.59
CA SER A 189 -0.91 -12.93 2.43
C SER A 189 -0.17 -13.39 3.68
N ILE A 190 -0.60 -12.94 4.87
CA ILE A 190 0.01 -13.35 6.16
C ILE A 190 -0.08 -14.88 6.34
N TYR A 191 -1.26 -15.46 6.14
CA TYR A 191 -1.44 -16.90 6.33
C TYR A 191 -0.73 -17.72 5.26
N GLN A 192 -0.59 -17.21 4.04
CA GLN A 192 0.25 -17.82 3.02
C GLN A 192 1.72 -17.82 3.45
N THR A 193 2.24 -16.72 3.97
CA THR A 193 3.63 -16.65 4.47
C THR A 193 3.83 -17.59 5.67
N LEU A 194 2.89 -17.63 6.61
CA LEU A 194 2.96 -18.55 7.76
C LEU A 194 2.90 -20.02 7.33
N TYR A 195 2.15 -20.33 6.28
CA TYR A 195 2.15 -21.68 5.66
C TYR A 195 3.54 -22.03 5.13
N GLU A 196 4.16 -21.17 4.32
CA GLU A 196 5.49 -21.45 3.75
C GLU A 196 6.54 -21.63 4.85
N ILE A 197 6.58 -20.74 5.84
CA ILE A 197 7.47 -20.84 7.00
C ILE A 197 7.33 -22.21 7.70
N ASN A 198 6.11 -22.62 8.02
CA ASN A 198 5.88 -23.87 8.76
C ASN A 198 6.14 -25.11 7.90
N LYS A 199 5.90 -25.04 6.59
CA LYS A 199 6.24 -26.07 5.63
C LYS A 199 7.76 -26.30 5.54
N GLU A 200 8.55 -25.23 5.43
CA GLU A 200 10.01 -25.28 5.41
C GLU A 200 10.57 -25.86 6.71
N ASN A 201 9.99 -25.47 7.85
CA ASN A 201 10.34 -26.02 9.17
C ASN A 201 9.81 -27.44 9.42
N LYS A 202 9.19 -28.06 8.41
CA LYS A 202 8.59 -29.41 8.53
C LYS A 202 7.49 -29.55 9.58
N ASN A 203 6.91 -28.43 10.01
CA ASN A 203 5.76 -28.40 10.91
C ASN A 203 4.47 -28.48 10.10
N TYR A 204 4.24 -29.66 9.49
CA TYR A 204 3.19 -29.86 8.50
C TYR A 204 1.78 -29.70 9.06
N GLU A 205 1.54 -30.06 10.31
CA GLU A 205 0.23 -29.90 10.95
C GLU A 205 -0.16 -28.43 11.00
N GLN A 206 0.75 -27.56 11.46
CA GLN A 206 0.50 -26.14 11.54
C GLN A 206 0.46 -25.49 10.13
N ALA A 207 1.27 -25.98 9.20
CA ALA A 207 1.25 -25.53 7.82
C ALA A 207 -0.13 -25.77 7.18
N ILE A 208 -0.72 -26.96 7.34
CA ILE A 208 -2.06 -27.28 6.82
C ILE A 208 -3.10 -26.29 7.39
N LEU A 209 -3.08 -26.03 8.69
CA LEU A 209 -4.00 -25.11 9.33
C LEU A 209 -3.91 -23.67 8.75
N TYR A 210 -2.71 -23.19 8.52
CA TYR A 210 -2.51 -21.86 7.91
C TYR A 210 -2.94 -21.84 6.45
N ASN A 211 -2.68 -22.91 5.69
CA ASN A 211 -3.14 -23.02 4.30
C ASN A 211 -4.67 -22.98 4.21
N ASP A 212 -5.36 -23.74 5.05
CA ASP A 212 -6.83 -23.76 5.09
C ASP A 212 -7.39 -22.38 5.43
N THR A 213 -6.73 -21.67 6.35
CA THR A 213 -7.11 -20.31 6.72
C THR A 213 -6.88 -19.34 5.55
N ALA A 214 -5.77 -19.44 4.83
CA ALA A 214 -5.49 -18.65 3.64
C ALA A 214 -6.53 -18.90 2.54
N LEU A 215 -6.86 -20.16 2.27
CA LEU A 215 -7.91 -20.54 1.31
C LEU A 215 -9.27 -19.96 1.68
N THR A 216 -9.65 -20.01 2.96
CA THR A 216 -10.89 -19.37 3.45
C THR A 216 -10.91 -17.84 3.20
N CYS A 217 -9.76 -17.18 3.37
CA CYS A 217 -9.62 -15.76 3.03
C CYS A 217 -9.78 -15.53 1.53
N TYR A 218 -9.16 -16.35 0.68
CA TYR A 218 -9.29 -16.23 -0.78
C TYR A 218 -10.73 -16.47 -1.25
N ASP A 219 -11.45 -17.45 -0.70
CA ASP A 219 -12.86 -17.69 -1.01
C ASP A 219 -13.74 -16.48 -0.62
N SER A 220 -13.45 -15.87 0.52
CA SER A 220 -14.15 -14.65 0.96
C SER A 220 -13.88 -13.47 0.03
N ILE A 221 -12.63 -13.30 -0.43
CA ILE A 221 -12.26 -12.29 -1.42
C ILE A 221 -13.03 -12.51 -2.73
N GLN A 222 -13.12 -13.75 -3.22
CA GLN A 222 -13.87 -14.07 -4.44
C GLN A 222 -15.37 -13.74 -4.30
N LYS A 223 -15.97 -14.03 -3.16
CA LYS A 223 -17.38 -13.66 -2.90
C LYS A 223 -17.59 -12.14 -2.91
N ILE A 224 -16.66 -11.36 -2.32
CA ILE A 224 -16.72 -9.89 -2.32
C ILE A 224 -16.66 -9.37 -3.77
N ILE A 225 -15.73 -9.87 -4.58
CA ILE A 225 -15.56 -9.48 -5.98
C ILE A 225 -16.84 -9.76 -6.76
N HIS A 226 -17.35 -10.98 -6.67
CA HIS A 226 -18.55 -11.41 -7.39
C HIS A 226 -19.79 -10.58 -7.00
N HIS A 227 -19.99 -10.34 -5.69
CA HIS A 227 -21.10 -9.51 -5.21
C HIS A 227 -21.01 -8.07 -5.74
N THR A 228 -19.81 -7.51 -5.79
CA THR A 228 -19.62 -6.15 -6.30
C THR A 228 -19.86 -6.07 -7.82
N GLU A 229 -19.46 -7.09 -8.58
CA GLU A 229 -19.76 -7.18 -10.03
C GLU A 229 -21.28 -7.22 -10.28
N ILE A 230 -22.01 -8.05 -9.53
CA ILE A 230 -23.49 -8.11 -9.63
C ILE A 230 -24.11 -6.76 -9.31
N ASN A 231 -23.70 -6.10 -8.22
CA ASN A 231 -24.23 -4.79 -7.85
C ASN A 231 -23.97 -3.72 -8.92
N ASN A 232 -22.80 -3.75 -9.56
CA ASN A 232 -22.48 -2.85 -10.67
C ASN A 232 -23.33 -3.12 -11.91
N LEU A 233 -23.64 -4.39 -12.21
CA LEU A 233 -24.57 -4.75 -13.29
C LEU A 233 -25.99 -4.26 -13.01
N ILE A 234 -26.49 -4.47 -11.79
CA ILE A 234 -27.83 -3.99 -11.38
C ILE A 234 -27.91 -2.47 -11.52
N LYS A 235 -26.92 -1.71 -11.01
CA LYS A 235 -26.89 -0.26 -11.15
C LYS A 235 -26.88 0.20 -12.61
N LYS A 236 -26.13 -0.49 -13.47
CA LYS A 236 -26.07 -0.18 -14.90
C LYS A 236 -27.44 -0.41 -15.59
N HIS A 237 -28.16 -1.45 -15.21
CA HIS A 237 -29.48 -1.73 -15.77
C HIS A 237 -30.61 -0.87 -15.18
N SER A 238 -30.50 -0.44 -13.90
CA SER A 238 -31.50 0.44 -13.28
C SER A 238 -31.45 1.91 -13.76
N ILE A 239 -30.42 2.30 -14.52
CA ILE A 239 -30.35 3.63 -15.18
C ILE A 239 -31.16 3.65 -16.51
N TYR A 240 -31.60 2.48 -17.01
CA TYR A 240 -32.33 2.34 -18.25
C TYR A 240 -33.85 2.04 -18.05
N ILE A 241 -34.32 2.13 -16.80
CA ILE A 241 -35.74 2.08 -16.42
C ILE A 241 -36.15 3.43 -15.81
#